data_9d360b2089c70f079b9fdc982f338700
#
_entry.id   9d360b2089c70f079b9fdc982f338700
#
_cell.length_a   1.000
_cell.length_b   1.000
_cell.length_c   1.000
_cell.angle_alpha   90.00
_cell.angle_beta   90.00
_cell.angle_gamma   90.00
#
_symmetry.space_group_name_H-M   'P 1'
#
loop_
_entity.id
_entity.type
_entity.pdbx_description
1 polymer ?
#
loop_
_entity_poly.entity_id
_entity_poly.type
_entity_poly.pdbx_seq_one_letter_code
_entity_poly.pdbx_strand_id
1 'polypeptide(L)'
;MSYSCTSTGNSQDPSSSKKSGVVNPGSCSSGDTGNGNNRHIIRGSKANSNPDISEAMRVKKGCNTTDVGVPVTTEEELHANETITPEDVLGLQKITENYLCSPEDNVYNIDFTRFKIRDMETGTVLFEITKPPGTDKGDKRDVDPNAGRFVRYQFTPAFLRLRQVGATVEFTVGDIPINNFRMIERHYFREQLLKSFDFEFGFCIPSSKNTCEHIYEFPPLSEDLMREMILHPYETQSDSFYFVDNKLVMHNKADYSYSGGP
;
A
#
# COMPACT_ATOMS: atom_id res chain seq x y z
N MET A 1 20.35 -9.51 -8.17
CA MET A 1 20.54 -8.29 -8.99
C MET A 1 19.73 -7.18 -8.36
N SER A 2 20.41 -6.17 -7.84
CA SER A 2 19.73 -4.98 -7.32
C SER A 2 19.25 -4.15 -8.51
N TYR A 3 17.96 -3.91 -8.61
CA TYR A 3 17.41 -3.03 -9.64
C TYR A 3 17.50 -1.59 -9.14
N SER A 4 18.37 -0.80 -9.77
CA SER A 4 18.39 0.65 -9.61
C SER A 4 17.63 1.25 -10.80
N CYS A 5 16.53 1.91 -10.58
CA CYS A 5 15.75 2.59 -11.61
C CYS A 5 15.71 4.09 -11.34
N THR A 6 16.18 4.85 -12.31
CA THR A 6 16.12 6.31 -12.38
C THR A 6 14.82 6.75 -13.05
N SER A 7 14.11 7.71 -12.46
CA SER A 7 12.98 8.37 -13.12
C SER A 7 13.51 9.46 -14.05
N THR A 8 13.43 9.23 -15.36
CA THR A 8 13.64 10.29 -16.36
C THR A 8 12.34 11.06 -16.56
N GLY A 9 12.29 12.30 -16.11
CA GLY A 9 11.25 13.25 -16.45
C GLY A 9 11.40 13.68 -17.92
N ASN A 10 10.49 13.27 -18.76
CA ASN A 10 10.37 13.78 -20.13
C ASN A 10 9.29 14.84 -20.16
N SER A 11 9.69 16.11 -20.20
CA SER A 11 8.85 17.26 -20.55
C SER A 11 8.74 17.32 -22.07
N GLN A 12 7.55 17.06 -22.60
CA GLN A 12 7.19 17.46 -23.97
C GLN A 12 5.92 18.28 -23.93
N ASP A 13 6.06 19.53 -24.37
CA ASP A 13 4.99 20.48 -24.61
C ASP A 13 4.04 20.01 -25.72
N PRO A 14 2.72 20.31 -25.60
CA PRO A 14 1.77 20.06 -26.68
C PRO A 14 1.54 21.30 -27.53
N SER A 15 1.79 21.19 -28.80
CA SER A 15 1.30 22.17 -29.80
C SER A 15 0.01 21.68 -30.45
N SER A 16 -1.01 22.50 -30.25
CA SER A 16 -2.16 22.90 -31.10
C SER A 16 -2.76 21.95 -32.14
N SER A 17 -4.06 21.70 -32.10
CA SER A 17 -5.08 22.38 -32.93
C SER A 17 -6.51 21.77 -32.87
N LYS A 18 -7.45 22.62 -32.54
CA LYS A 18 -8.73 23.04 -33.11
C LYS A 18 -9.83 22.07 -33.54
N LYS A 19 -11.02 22.41 -32.99
CA LYS A 19 -12.40 22.49 -33.52
C LYS A 19 -13.22 21.20 -33.49
N SER A 20 -14.46 21.17 -33.14
CA SER A 20 -15.65 22.02 -32.92
C SER A 20 -16.86 21.09 -32.92
N GLY A 21 -17.90 21.36 -32.12
CA GLY A 21 -19.19 20.67 -32.26
C GLY A 21 -20.10 20.84 -31.06
N VAL A 22 -20.85 21.89 -31.06
CA VAL A 22 -22.00 22.23 -30.23
C VAL A 22 -23.15 21.26 -30.48
N VAL A 23 -23.92 20.87 -29.44
CA VAL A 23 -25.39 21.00 -29.35
C VAL A 23 -25.88 20.53 -27.97
N ASN A 24 -26.51 21.41 -27.22
CA ASN A 24 -27.56 21.19 -26.21
C ASN A 24 -28.89 21.47 -26.93
N PRO A 25 -30.12 21.31 -26.42
CA PRO A 25 -30.61 21.15 -25.05
C PRO A 25 -31.84 20.20 -24.92
N GLY A 26 -32.36 20.06 -23.68
CA GLY A 26 -33.70 19.49 -23.45
C GLY A 26 -34.07 19.41 -21.97
N SER A 27 -34.70 20.49 -21.50
CA SER A 27 -35.41 20.60 -20.22
C SER A 27 -36.81 20.02 -20.28
N CYS A 28 -37.35 19.62 -19.10
CA CYS A 28 -38.73 19.79 -18.59
C CYS A 28 -38.85 19.02 -17.29
N SER A 29 -39.03 19.62 -16.18
CA SER A 29 -40.12 20.31 -15.44
C SER A 29 -41.18 19.38 -14.87
N SER A 30 -41.28 19.47 -13.54
CA SER A 30 -42.42 19.77 -12.66
C SER A 30 -43.45 18.70 -12.31
N GLY A 31 -43.82 18.76 -11.00
CA GLY A 31 -45.10 18.39 -10.44
C GLY A 31 -44.96 17.69 -9.08
N ASP A 32 -45.09 18.22 -8.06
CA ASP A 32 -45.87 18.92 -7.03
C ASP A 32 -46.94 18.05 -6.37
N THR A 33 -47.04 18.28 -5.03
CA THR A 33 -48.13 18.18 -4.08
C THR A 33 -48.52 16.84 -3.44
N GLY A 34 -48.60 16.91 -2.06
CA GLY A 34 -49.60 16.19 -1.31
C GLY A 34 -49.30 15.85 0.15
N ASN A 35 -49.52 16.77 1.00
CA ASN A 35 -49.86 16.86 2.42
C ASN A 35 -50.60 15.65 3.08
N GLY A 36 -50.33 15.38 4.36
CA GLY A 36 -51.20 14.56 5.21
C GLY A 36 -50.63 14.18 6.57
N ASN A 37 -50.92 14.99 7.58
CA ASN A 37 -50.78 14.72 9.03
C ASN A 37 -51.53 13.47 9.48
N ASN A 38 -50.98 12.68 10.41
CA ASN A 38 -51.67 12.41 11.68
C ASN A 38 -50.76 11.79 12.77
N ARG A 39 -50.93 12.33 13.96
CA ARG A 39 -50.37 11.87 15.24
C ARG A 39 -51.11 10.63 15.74
N HIS A 40 -50.38 9.67 16.33
CA HIS A 40 -50.88 8.97 17.51
C HIS A 40 -49.74 8.46 18.39
N ILE A 41 -49.86 8.79 19.67
CA ILE A 41 -49.00 8.38 20.79
C ILE A 41 -49.58 7.09 21.35
N ILE A 42 -48.78 6.02 21.56
CA ILE A 42 -48.99 5.05 22.64
C ILE A 42 -47.62 4.52 23.14
N ARG A 43 -47.54 4.44 24.47
CA ARG A 43 -46.45 3.98 25.32
C ARG A 43 -46.26 2.47 25.30
N GLY A 44 -45.01 2.02 25.41
CA GLY A 44 -44.55 1.00 26.37
C GLY A 44 -44.36 -0.40 25.84
N SER A 45 -43.12 -0.90 25.79
CA SER A 45 -42.69 -2.08 26.53
C SER A 45 -41.31 -2.55 26.03
N LYS A 46 -40.43 -2.91 26.97
CA LYS A 46 -39.11 -3.46 26.79
C LYS A 46 -39.16 -4.80 26.08
N ALA A 47 -38.30 -5.01 25.08
CA ALA A 47 -37.80 -6.34 24.69
C ALA A 47 -36.47 -6.23 23.93
N ASN A 48 -35.55 -7.04 24.36
CA ASN A 48 -34.26 -7.41 23.85
C ASN A 48 -33.99 -7.12 22.34
N SER A 49 -33.00 -6.32 22.07
CA SER A 49 -32.43 -6.17 20.74
C SER A 49 -31.25 -7.07 20.56
N ASN A 50 -31.37 -8.04 19.65
CA ASN A 50 -30.24 -8.66 18.97
C ASN A 50 -29.46 -7.60 18.15
N PRO A 51 -28.14 -7.64 18.07
CA PRO A 51 -27.41 -6.72 17.22
C PRO A 51 -27.59 -7.10 15.76
N ASP A 52 -28.05 -6.11 15.00
CA ASP A 52 -28.33 -6.13 13.59
C ASP A 52 -27.03 -6.30 12.76
N ILE A 53 -27.03 -7.30 11.88
CA ILE A 53 -25.96 -7.58 10.93
C ILE A 53 -26.17 -6.67 9.71
N SER A 54 -25.73 -5.41 9.81
CA SER A 54 -25.63 -4.52 8.64
C SER A 54 -24.60 -3.41 8.84
N GLU A 55 -23.36 -3.81 9.15
CA GLU A 55 -22.22 -2.90 9.11
C GLU A 55 -21.03 -3.56 8.41
N ALA A 56 -21.21 -3.78 7.13
CA ALA A 56 -20.13 -4.24 6.26
C ALA A 56 -20.05 -3.34 5.04
N MET A 57 -18.90 -2.77 4.83
CA MET A 57 -18.34 -1.95 3.76
C MET A 57 -18.15 -0.48 4.11
N ARG A 58 -17.42 -0.24 5.18
CA ARG A 58 -16.60 0.97 5.27
C ARG A 58 -15.25 0.66 4.65
N VAL A 59 -14.98 1.25 3.49
CA VAL A 59 -13.63 1.43 2.96
C VAL A 59 -12.84 2.11 4.08
N LYS A 60 -12.02 1.36 4.81
CA LYS A 60 -11.13 1.91 5.83
C LYS A 60 -10.03 2.64 5.08
N LYS A 61 -10.14 3.97 4.97
CA LYS A 61 -8.98 4.84 4.80
C LYS A 61 -7.92 4.39 5.78
N GLY A 62 -6.69 4.18 5.32
CA GLY A 62 -5.58 3.71 6.13
C GLY A 62 -5.61 4.33 7.52
N CYS A 63 -5.88 3.51 8.52
CA CYS A 63 -5.98 3.96 9.90
C CYS A 63 -4.59 4.39 10.36
N ASN A 64 -4.48 5.63 10.85
CA ASN A 64 -3.34 6.05 11.64
C ASN A 64 -3.39 5.28 12.97
N THR A 65 -2.89 4.05 13.01
CA THR A 65 -2.59 3.40 14.26
C THR A 65 -1.36 4.07 14.82
N THR A 66 -1.56 5.03 15.72
CA THR A 66 -0.57 5.31 16.73
C THR A 66 -0.42 4.02 17.51
N ASP A 67 0.78 3.44 17.56
CA ASP A 67 1.12 2.18 18.24
C ASP A 67 0.93 2.27 19.78
N VAL A 68 -0.06 3.03 20.23
CA VAL A 68 -0.36 3.24 21.65
C VAL A 68 -0.98 1.96 22.20
N GLY A 69 -0.15 1.20 22.92
CA GLY A 69 -0.58 -0.03 23.60
C GLY A 69 -0.14 -1.35 22.97
N VAL A 70 0.58 -1.31 21.83
CA VAL A 70 1.23 -2.52 21.28
C VAL A 70 2.51 -2.79 22.06
N PRO A 71 2.72 -4.01 22.58
CA PRO A 71 3.98 -4.39 23.23
C PRO A 71 5.17 -4.20 22.27
N VAL A 72 6.28 -3.70 22.80
CA VAL A 72 7.53 -3.62 22.03
C VAL A 72 8.01 -5.04 21.73
N THR A 73 8.38 -5.27 20.46
CA THR A 73 8.90 -6.54 19.97
C THR A 73 10.25 -6.31 19.31
N THR A 74 11.17 -7.24 19.46
CA THR A 74 12.48 -7.22 18.80
C THR A 74 12.54 -8.21 17.64
N GLU A 75 13.48 -8.00 16.71
CA GLU A 75 13.71 -8.93 15.59
C GLU A 75 14.11 -10.32 16.10
N GLU A 76 14.92 -10.38 17.15
CA GLU A 76 15.37 -11.63 17.76
C GLU A 76 14.20 -12.43 18.36
N GLU A 77 13.25 -11.74 19.00
CA GLU A 77 12.04 -12.38 19.53
C GLU A 77 11.19 -12.93 18.39
N LEU A 78 11.05 -12.18 17.27
CA LEU A 78 10.28 -12.63 16.10
C LEU A 78 10.92 -13.85 15.43
N HIS A 79 12.25 -13.91 15.35
CA HIS A 79 12.95 -15.08 14.82
C HIS A 79 12.79 -16.34 15.69
N ALA A 80 12.50 -16.19 16.98
CA ALA A 80 12.24 -17.29 17.89
C ALA A 80 10.79 -17.81 17.82
N ASN A 81 9.87 -17.07 17.21
CA ASN A 81 8.47 -17.43 17.09
C ASN A 81 8.25 -18.42 15.93
N GLU A 82 7.44 -19.45 16.16
CA GLU A 82 7.00 -20.38 15.10
C GLU A 82 6.16 -19.69 14.02
N THR A 83 5.42 -18.66 14.42
CA THR A 83 4.52 -17.91 13.54
C THR A 83 4.60 -16.43 13.89
N ILE A 84 4.77 -15.59 12.89
CA ILE A 84 4.77 -14.14 13.04
C ILE A 84 3.43 -13.61 12.57
N THR A 85 2.77 -12.83 13.41
CA THR A 85 1.45 -12.24 13.17
C THR A 85 1.54 -10.75 12.85
N PRO A 86 0.46 -10.13 12.32
CA PRO A 86 0.42 -8.68 12.11
C PRO A 86 0.72 -7.86 13.37
N GLU A 87 0.23 -8.28 14.52
CA GLU A 87 0.42 -7.59 15.78
C GLU A 87 1.90 -7.60 16.21
N ASP A 88 2.62 -8.69 15.93
CA ASP A 88 4.04 -8.83 16.28
C ASP A 88 4.89 -7.77 15.55
N VAL A 89 4.67 -7.57 14.24
CA VAL A 89 5.46 -6.60 13.46
C VAL A 89 5.12 -5.15 13.80
N LEU A 90 3.91 -4.87 14.32
CA LEU A 90 3.55 -3.55 14.81
C LEU A 90 4.34 -3.15 16.07
N GLY A 91 4.89 -4.12 16.81
CA GLY A 91 5.74 -3.89 17.98
C GLY A 91 7.19 -3.52 17.65
N LEU A 92 7.65 -3.68 16.41
CA LEU A 92 9.01 -3.35 15.98
C LEU A 92 9.26 -1.83 16.06
N GLN A 93 10.35 -1.42 16.71
CA GLN A 93 10.68 -0.01 16.91
C GLN A 93 11.69 0.51 15.87
N LYS A 94 12.40 -0.38 15.19
CA LYS A 94 13.40 -0.06 14.17
C LYS A 94 13.25 -0.98 12.95
N ILE A 95 13.88 -0.58 11.85
CA ILE A 95 14.00 -1.42 10.65
C ILE A 95 14.63 -2.76 11.01
N THR A 96 14.15 -3.86 10.43
CA THR A 96 14.79 -5.19 10.63
C THR A 96 16.12 -5.25 9.89
N GLU A 97 17.09 -5.96 10.44
CA GLU A 97 18.37 -6.20 9.77
C GLU A 97 18.23 -7.32 8.73
N ASN A 98 17.48 -8.36 9.08
CA ASN A 98 17.28 -9.54 8.26
C ASN A 98 15.84 -9.69 7.80
N TYR A 99 15.59 -10.60 6.85
CA TYR A 99 14.24 -11.02 6.50
C TYR A 99 13.66 -11.94 7.56
N LEU A 100 12.40 -11.69 7.96
CA LEU A 100 11.71 -12.50 9.00
C LEU A 100 11.11 -13.79 8.46
N CYS A 101 11.13 -14.03 7.15
CA CYS A 101 10.68 -15.26 6.53
C CYS A 101 11.54 -15.57 5.31
N SER A 102 11.53 -16.82 4.90
CA SER A 102 12.24 -17.31 3.71
C SER A 102 11.39 -17.15 2.43
N PRO A 103 11.98 -17.21 1.23
CA PRO A 103 11.22 -17.24 -0.01
C PRO A 103 10.25 -18.44 -0.11
N GLU A 104 10.58 -19.55 0.53
CA GLU A 104 9.79 -20.79 0.55
C GLU A 104 8.50 -20.65 1.37
N ASP A 105 8.42 -19.67 2.27
CA ASP A 105 7.21 -19.38 3.05
C ASP A 105 6.06 -18.83 2.17
N ASN A 106 6.38 -18.35 0.96
CA ASN A 106 5.41 -17.93 -0.04
C ASN A 106 4.80 -19.15 -0.77
N VAL A 107 4.12 -20.00 -0.02
CA VAL A 107 3.46 -21.22 -0.55
C VAL A 107 2.33 -20.92 -1.51
N TYR A 108 1.83 -19.68 -1.54
CA TYR A 108 0.75 -19.21 -2.42
C TYR A 108 1.25 -18.76 -3.80
N ASN A 109 2.56 -18.78 -4.05
CA ASN A 109 3.18 -18.29 -5.28
C ASN A 109 2.71 -16.87 -5.65
N ILE A 110 2.64 -15.98 -4.67
CA ILE A 110 2.36 -14.57 -4.90
C ILE A 110 3.57 -13.96 -5.61
N ASP A 111 3.35 -13.40 -6.80
CA ASP A 111 4.40 -12.80 -7.63
C ASP A 111 3.98 -11.41 -8.11
N PHE A 112 4.70 -10.37 -7.67
CA PHE A 112 4.46 -9.00 -8.08
C PHE A 112 5.02 -8.76 -9.47
N THR A 113 4.14 -8.43 -10.42
CA THR A 113 4.49 -8.29 -11.85
C THR A 113 4.62 -6.85 -12.29
N ARG A 114 3.99 -5.91 -11.59
CA ARG A 114 4.10 -4.47 -11.87
C ARG A 114 3.86 -3.66 -10.62
N PHE A 115 4.60 -2.59 -10.48
CA PHE A 115 4.43 -1.60 -9.42
C PHE A 115 4.54 -0.19 -9.99
N LYS A 116 3.57 0.69 -9.67
CA LYS A 116 3.54 2.06 -10.15
C LYS A 116 3.16 3.00 -9.02
N ILE A 117 3.93 4.06 -8.83
CA ILE A 117 3.68 5.12 -7.87
C ILE A 117 3.27 6.38 -8.62
N ARG A 118 2.19 7.03 -8.21
CA ARG A 118 1.72 8.29 -8.77
C ARG A 118 1.34 9.30 -7.69
N ASP A 119 1.53 10.57 -7.97
CA ASP A 119 0.96 11.65 -7.19
C ASP A 119 -0.57 11.66 -7.38
N MET A 120 -1.33 11.63 -6.30
CA MET A 120 -2.79 11.57 -6.35
C MET A 120 -3.43 12.92 -6.75
N GLU A 121 -2.74 14.03 -6.53
CA GLU A 121 -3.25 15.36 -6.87
C GLU A 121 -3.10 15.66 -8.36
N THR A 122 -1.93 15.36 -8.94
CA THR A 122 -1.61 15.70 -10.34
C THR A 122 -1.78 14.53 -11.29
N GLY A 123 -1.82 13.28 -10.78
CA GLY A 123 -1.80 12.06 -11.56
C GLY A 123 -0.43 11.73 -12.16
N THR A 124 0.61 12.52 -11.84
CA THR A 124 1.96 12.31 -12.37
C THR A 124 2.54 10.99 -11.88
N VAL A 125 3.05 10.17 -12.80
CA VAL A 125 3.75 8.93 -12.45
C VAL A 125 5.16 9.29 -11.94
N LEU A 126 5.45 8.86 -10.71
CA LEU A 126 6.70 9.15 -10.02
C LEU A 126 7.68 7.98 -10.11
N PHE A 127 7.16 6.77 -10.27
CA PHE A 127 7.93 5.55 -10.39
C PHE A 127 7.09 4.48 -11.06
N GLU A 128 7.71 3.66 -11.90
CA GLU A 128 7.07 2.48 -12.48
C GLU A 128 8.12 1.41 -12.78
N ILE A 129 7.81 0.17 -12.40
CA ILE A 129 8.61 -1.01 -12.72
C ILE A 129 7.67 -2.14 -13.14
N THR A 130 8.08 -2.88 -14.16
CA THR A 130 7.38 -4.07 -14.63
C THR A 130 8.37 -5.22 -14.76
N LYS A 131 8.00 -6.38 -14.24
CA LYS A 131 8.81 -7.61 -14.37
C LYS A 131 8.89 -8.00 -15.84
N PRO A 132 10.10 -8.22 -16.41
CA PRO A 132 10.23 -8.63 -17.79
C PRO A 132 9.54 -9.97 -18.04
N PRO A 133 8.85 -10.16 -19.17
CA PRO A 133 8.23 -11.44 -19.51
C PRO A 133 9.30 -12.53 -19.69
N GLY A 134 9.05 -13.70 -19.10
CA GLY A 134 9.90 -14.89 -19.29
C GLY A 134 11.04 -15.07 -18.28
N THR A 135 11.16 -14.25 -17.26
CA THR A 135 12.15 -14.43 -16.18
C THR A 135 11.94 -15.70 -15.34
N ASP A 136 10.76 -16.34 -15.45
CA ASP A 136 10.42 -17.56 -14.68
C ASP A 136 10.99 -18.87 -15.28
N LYS A 137 11.64 -18.82 -16.46
CA LYS A 137 12.16 -20.00 -17.17
C LYS A 137 13.69 -20.10 -17.23
N GLY A 138 14.39 -19.23 -16.51
CA GLY A 138 15.85 -19.28 -16.39
C GLY A 138 16.32 -20.44 -15.50
N ASP A 139 17.46 -21.02 -15.86
CA ASP A 139 18.15 -22.08 -15.13
C ASP A 139 18.29 -21.68 -13.64
N LYS A 140 17.64 -22.40 -12.74
CA LYS A 140 17.52 -22.09 -11.30
C LYS A 140 18.84 -22.15 -10.52
N ARG A 141 19.98 -22.34 -11.20
CA ARG A 141 21.25 -22.68 -10.57
C ARG A 141 22.05 -21.49 -10.01
N ASP A 142 21.72 -20.24 -10.39
CA ASP A 142 22.44 -19.04 -9.96
C ASP A 142 21.52 -17.83 -9.63
N VAL A 143 20.26 -18.06 -9.25
CA VAL A 143 19.35 -16.99 -8.87
C VAL A 143 19.53 -16.71 -7.38
N ASP A 144 19.89 -15.44 -7.05
CA ASP A 144 19.88 -14.96 -5.68
C ASP A 144 18.51 -15.25 -5.06
N PRO A 145 18.44 -16.04 -3.96
CA PRO A 145 17.16 -16.38 -3.31
C PRO A 145 16.38 -15.13 -2.83
N ASN A 146 17.08 -14.01 -2.64
CA ASN A 146 16.47 -12.73 -2.26
C ASN A 146 16.19 -11.81 -3.47
N ALA A 147 16.35 -12.30 -4.72
CA ALA A 147 16.02 -11.51 -5.90
C ALA A 147 14.56 -11.03 -5.87
N GLY A 148 14.35 -9.73 -6.08
CA GLY A 148 13.01 -9.12 -6.07
C GLY A 148 12.45 -8.78 -4.68
N ARG A 149 13.17 -9.12 -3.59
CA ARG A 149 12.74 -8.78 -2.21
C ARG A 149 13.22 -7.41 -1.74
N PHE A 150 14.11 -6.77 -2.48
CA PHE A 150 14.67 -5.48 -2.15
C PHE A 150 14.49 -4.51 -3.32
N VAL A 151 14.02 -3.28 -3.03
CA VAL A 151 13.86 -2.19 -4.00
C VAL A 151 14.57 -0.94 -3.48
N ARG A 152 15.32 -0.29 -4.39
CA ARG A 152 15.92 1.02 -4.12
C ARG A 152 15.19 2.09 -4.91
N TYR A 153 14.60 3.05 -4.18
CA TYR A 153 13.87 4.16 -4.76
C TYR A 153 14.71 5.43 -4.81
N GLN A 154 14.57 6.16 -5.90
CA GLN A 154 15.18 7.48 -6.08
C GLN A 154 14.11 8.47 -6.49
N PHE A 155 13.80 9.41 -5.60
CA PHE A 155 12.83 10.45 -5.80
C PHE A 155 13.49 11.84 -5.73
N THR A 156 12.82 12.85 -6.24
CA THR A 156 13.20 14.24 -6.04
C THR A 156 12.78 14.73 -4.65
N PRO A 157 13.38 15.82 -4.13
CA PRO A 157 12.96 16.41 -2.84
C PRO A 157 11.47 16.76 -2.77
N ALA A 158 10.83 17.04 -3.91
CA ALA A 158 9.41 17.37 -3.98
C ALA A 158 8.52 16.22 -3.51
N PHE A 159 8.98 14.97 -3.59
CA PHE A 159 8.24 13.79 -3.12
C PHE A 159 7.86 13.91 -1.63
N LEU A 160 8.75 14.43 -0.79
CA LEU A 160 8.53 14.58 0.65
C LEU A 160 7.42 15.58 1.01
N ARG A 161 6.97 16.39 0.05
CA ARG A 161 5.87 17.36 0.22
C ARG A 161 4.52 16.84 -0.25
N LEU A 162 4.47 15.65 -0.85
CA LEU A 162 3.23 15.03 -1.29
C LEU A 162 2.40 14.61 -0.08
N ARG A 163 1.09 14.82 -0.18
CA ARG A 163 0.15 14.42 0.87
C ARG A 163 -0.35 13.00 0.68
N GLN A 164 -0.63 12.65 -0.57
CA GLN A 164 -1.16 11.35 -0.94
C GLN A 164 -0.45 10.83 -2.18
N VAL A 165 -0.05 9.58 -2.10
CA VAL A 165 0.58 8.85 -3.19
C VAL A 165 -0.21 7.57 -3.42
N GLY A 166 -0.57 7.30 -4.68
CA GLY A 166 -1.21 6.06 -5.09
C GLY A 166 -0.17 5.05 -5.56
N ALA A 167 -0.16 3.88 -4.94
CA ALA A 167 0.66 2.75 -5.36
C ALA A 167 -0.23 1.68 -6.01
N THR A 168 -0.15 1.56 -7.34
CA THR A 168 -0.83 0.49 -8.08
C THR A 168 0.09 -0.72 -8.12
N VAL A 169 -0.43 -1.86 -7.69
CA VAL A 169 0.28 -3.15 -7.65
C VAL A 169 -0.45 -4.15 -8.51
N GLU A 170 0.26 -4.79 -9.44
CA GLU A 170 -0.23 -5.96 -10.16
C GLU A 170 0.54 -7.20 -9.69
N PHE A 171 -0.18 -8.28 -9.43
CA PHE A 171 0.41 -9.53 -8.98
C PHE A 171 -0.40 -10.75 -9.46
N THR A 172 0.29 -11.87 -9.58
CA THR A 172 -0.32 -13.17 -9.82
C THR A 172 -0.27 -14.01 -8.55
N VAL A 173 -1.15 -15.00 -8.47
CA VAL A 173 -1.19 -15.97 -7.38
C VAL A 173 -1.26 -17.39 -7.94
N GLY A 174 -0.80 -18.37 -7.14
CA GLY A 174 -0.84 -19.79 -7.50
C GLY A 174 -2.23 -20.40 -7.41
N ASP A 175 -2.27 -21.73 -7.35
CA ASP A 175 -3.49 -22.54 -7.38
C ASP A 175 -4.17 -22.70 -6.01
N ILE A 176 -3.56 -22.17 -4.95
CA ILE A 176 -4.14 -22.17 -3.60
C ILE A 176 -4.94 -20.88 -3.40
N PRO A 177 -6.22 -20.95 -2.97
CA PRO A 177 -6.99 -19.74 -2.67
C PRO A 177 -6.36 -18.96 -1.53
N ILE A 178 -6.32 -17.64 -1.65
CA ILE A 178 -5.81 -16.76 -0.63
C ILE A 178 -6.99 -16.07 0.05
N ASN A 179 -7.11 -16.28 1.36
CA ASN A 179 -8.04 -15.53 2.18
C ASN A 179 -7.27 -14.45 2.94
N ASN A 180 -7.92 -13.33 3.27
CA ASN A 180 -7.38 -12.30 4.16
C ASN A 180 -5.92 -11.92 3.84
N PHE A 181 -5.63 -11.63 2.57
CA PHE A 181 -4.31 -11.13 2.17
C PHE A 181 -4.15 -9.69 2.64
N ARG A 182 -3.10 -9.42 3.41
CA ARG A 182 -2.85 -8.14 4.09
C ARG A 182 -1.38 -7.78 4.02
N MET A 183 -1.08 -6.48 3.94
CA MET A 183 0.27 -5.95 4.02
C MET A 183 0.35 -4.92 5.14
N ILE A 184 1.37 -5.05 5.99
CA ILE A 184 1.80 -3.98 6.90
C ILE A 184 3.14 -3.48 6.40
N GLU A 185 3.23 -2.16 6.17
CA GLU A 185 4.45 -1.52 5.71
C GLU A 185 4.86 -0.45 6.72
N ARG A 186 6.13 -0.51 7.16
CA ARG A 186 6.68 0.38 8.18
C ARG A 186 7.85 1.15 7.63
N HIS A 187 7.74 2.48 7.64
CA HIS A 187 8.75 3.40 7.14
C HIS A 187 9.54 4.00 8.30
N TYR A 188 10.84 3.98 8.18
CA TYR A 188 11.77 4.49 9.18
C TYR A 188 12.75 5.47 8.54
N PHE A 189 13.15 6.48 9.30
CA PHE A 189 14.36 7.26 9.00
C PHE A 189 15.34 7.02 10.15
N ARG A 190 16.46 6.38 9.84
CA ARG A 190 17.36 5.83 10.86
C ARG A 190 16.61 4.92 11.82
N GLU A 191 16.64 5.20 13.11
CA GLU A 191 15.93 4.42 14.14
C GLU A 191 14.52 4.96 14.45
N GLN A 192 14.05 5.98 13.74
CA GLN A 192 12.75 6.60 14.00
C GLN A 192 11.69 6.07 13.05
N LEU A 193 10.63 5.48 13.60
CA LEU A 193 9.42 5.16 12.85
C LEU A 193 8.73 6.44 12.38
N LEU A 194 8.60 6.61 11.07
CA LEU A 194 7.89 7.73 10.46
C LEU A 194 6.40 7.44 10.35
N LYS A 195 6.06 6.27 9.85
CA LYS A 195 4.68 5.85 9.63
C LYS A 195 4.57 4.33 9.46
N SER A 196 3.45 3.79 9.93
CA SER A 196 3.00 2.43 9.64
C SER A 196 1.76 2.49 8.76
N PHE A 197 1.71 1.67 7.71
CA PHE A 197 0.57 1.51 6.81
C PHE A 197 0.05 0.09 6.93
N ASP A 198 -1.26 -0.06 6.81
CA ASP A 198 -1.97 -1.32 6.91
C ASP A 198 -2.98 -1.41 5.77
N PHE A 199 -2.77 -2.32 4.85
CA PHE A 199 -3.57 -2.49 3.64
C PHE A 199 -4.11 -3.90 3.51
N GLU A 200 -5.41 -4.01 3.26
CA GLU A 200 -6.07 -5.28 2.96
C GLU A 200 -6.22 -5.44 1.45
N PHE A 201 -5.68 -6.52 0.90
CA PHE A 201 -5.96 -6.99 -0.48
C PHE A 201 -7.22 -7.86 -0.51
N GLY A 202 -7.51 -8.58 0.58
CA GLY A 202 -8.67 -9.44 0.71
C GLY A 202 -8.48 -10.82 0.10
N PHE A 203 -9.55 -11.33 -0.54
CA PHE A 203 -9.55 -12.65 -1.17
C PHE A 203 -8.97 -12.61 -2.58
N CYS A 204 -8.09 -13.56 -2.92
CA CYS A 204 -7.59 -13.76 -4.27
C CYS A 204 -8.03 -15.12 -4.82
N ILE A 205 -8.62 -15.10 -6.01
CA ILE A 205 -9.03 -16.31 -6.73
C ILE A 205 -7.80 -17.11 -7.16
N PRO A 206 -7.76 -18.43 -7.01
CA PRO A 206 -6.66 -19.26 -7.49
C PRO A 206 -6.30 -19.01 -8.96
N SER A 207 -5.00 -19.03 -9.27
CA SER A 207 -4.46 -18.86 -10.63
C SER A 207 -4.90 -17.56 -11.31
N SER A 208 -5.14 -16.49 -10.54
CA SER A 208 -5.60 -15.21 -11.05
C SER A 208 -4.47 -14.17 -11.10
N LYS A 209 -4.67 -13.16 -11.96
CA LYS A 209 -3.94 -11.89 -11.92
C LYS A 209 -4.81 -10.84 -11.27
N ASN A 210 -4.25 -10.12 -10.32
CA ASN A 210 -4.92 -9.12 -9.51
C ASN A 210 -4.26 -7.75 -9.69
N THR A 211 -5.07 -6.70 -9.55
CA THR A 211 -4.60 -5.32 -9.54
C THR A 211 -5.30 -4.60 -8.41
N CYS A 212 -4.53 -3.89 -7.59
CA CYS A 212 -5.07 -3.01 -6.56
C CYS A 212 -4.30 -1.69 -6.51
N GLU A 213 -4.92 -0.67 -5.95
CA GLU A 213 -4.28 0.61 -5.68
C GLU A 213 -4.42 0.95 -4.20
N HIS A 214 -3.30 1.15 -3.54
CA HIS A 214 -3.22 1.58 -2.15
C HIS A 214 -2.89 3.07 -2.09
N ILE A 215 -3.63 3.81 -1.26
CA ILE A 215 -3.40 5.23 -1.05
C ILE A 215 -2.60 5.43 0.22
N TYR A 216 -1.37 5.90 0.06
CA TYR A 216 -0.47 6.28 1.14
C TYR A 216 -0.74 7.73 1.52
N GLU A 217 -1.18 7.94 2.76
CA GLU A 217 -1.32 9.28 3.33
C GLU A 217 -0.10 9.55 4.23
N PHE A 218 0.82 10.38 3.75
CA PHE A 218 2.01 10.72 4.53
C PHE A 218 1.70 11.76 5.62
N PRO A 219 2.33 11.61 6.81
CA PRO A 219 2.26 12.64 7.82
C PRO A 219 3.00 13.90 7.35
N PRO A 220 2.59 15.10 7.80
CA PRO A 220 3.39 16.30 7.56
C PRO A 220 4.75 16.14 8.24
N LEU A 221 5.82 16.27 7.45
CA LEU A 221 7.19 16.26 7.94
C LEU A 221 7.66 17.70 8.23
N SER A 222 8.48 17.87 9.25
CA SER A 222 9.14 19.17 9.50
C SER A 222 10.18 19.46 8.42
N GLU A 223 10.44 20.74 8.15
CA GLU A 223 11.47 21.16 7.18
C GLU A 223 12.86 20.64 7.55
N ASP A 224 13.18 20.57 8.86
CA ASP A 224 14.47 20.05 9.33
C ASP A 224 14.58 18.54 9.06
N LEU A 225 13.51 17.77 9.32
CA LEU A 225 13.51 16.34 9.04
C LEU A 225 13.61 16.07 7.53
N MET A 226 12.86 16.81 6.70
CA MET A 226 12.97 16.68 5.25
C MET A 226 14.39 16.99 4.75
N ARG A 227 15.03 18.01 5.31
CA ARG A 227 16.43 18.35 4.99
C ARG A 227 17.37 17.20 5.33
N GLU A 228 17.24 16.63 6.53
CA GLU A 228 18.04 15.46 6.95
C GLU A 228 17.83 14.28 6.02
N MET A 229 16.58 13.94 5.65
CA MET A 229 16.27 12.85 4.74
C MET A 229 16.88 13.06 3.34
N ILE A 230 16.92 14.30 2.84
CA ILE A 230 17.53 14.64 1.54
C ILE A 230 19.06 14.50 1.62
N LEU A 231 19.67 14.96 2.70
CA LEU A 231 21.13 14.93 2.89
C LEU A 231 21.69 13.53 3.18
N HIS A 232 20.84 12.61 3.62
CA HIS A 232 21.23 11.26 3.99
C HIS A 232 20.46 10.23 3.16
N PRO A 233 20.85 10.08 1.86
CA PRO A 233 20.20 9.11 0.96
C PRO A 233 20.34 7.69 1.50
N TYR A 234 19.24 6.92 1.35
CA TYR A 234 19.11 5.52 1.76
C TYR A 234 19.09 5.25 3.28
N GLU A 235 19.12 6.30 4.12
CA GLU A 235 18.84 6.19 5.55
C GLU A 235 17.33 6.19 5.86
N THR A 236 16.48 6.50 4.87
CA THR A 236 15.05 6.17 4.90
C THR A 236 14.87 4.77 4.35
N GLN A 237 14.23 3.91 5.13
CA GLN A 237 14.05 2.50 4.80
C GLN A 237 12.63 2.03 5.14
N SER A 238 12.16 0.97 4.51
CA SER A 238 10.90 0.33 4.88
C SER A 238 11.01 -1.19 4.92
N ASP A 239 10.19 -1.78 5.79
CA ASP A 239 9.85 -3.19 5.81
C ASP A 239 8.39 -3.34 5.36
N SER A 240 8.14 -4.23 4.39
CA SER A 240 6.81 -4.60 3.92
C SER A 240 6.55 -6.08 4.25
N PHE A 241 5.67 -6.30 5.21
CA PHE A 241 5.28 -7.62 5.71
C PHE A 241 3.95 -8.03 5.09
N TYR A 242 3.91 -9.18 4.44
CA TYR A 242 2.71 -9.71 3.79
C TYR A 242 2.19 -10.93 4.53
N PHE A 243 0.90 -10.92 4.84
CA PHE A 243 0.23 -11.94 5.62
C PHE A 243 -0.90 -12.58 4.83
N VAL A 244 -1.08 -13.89 5.02
CA VAL A 244 -2.28 -14.62 4.63
C VAL A 244 -2.84 -15.30 5.87
N ASP A 245 -4.11 -15.06 6.17
CA ASP A 245 -4.77 -15.55 7.39
C ASP A 245 -3.94 -15.28 8.67
N ASN A 246 -3.40 -14.04 8.76
CA ASN A 246 -2.56 -13.56 9.87
C ASN A 246 -1.21 -14.27 10.04
N LYS A 247 -0.76 -15.05 9.07
CA LYS A 247 0.57 -15.65 9.06
C LYS A 247 1.46 -14.94 8.06
N LEU A 248 2.69 -14.57 8.46
CA LEU A 248 3.69 -13.97 7.58
C LEU A 248 4.08 -14.97 6.48
N VAL A 249 3.99 -14.53 5.22
CA VAL A 249 4.33 -15.35 4.04
C VAL A 249 5.38 -14.69 3.14
N MET A 250 5.52 -13.36 3.21
CA MET A 250 6.55 -12.61 2.47
C MET A 250 7.01 -11.41 3.28
N HIS A 251 8.28 -11.06 3.12
CA HIS A 251 8.87 -9.87 3.71
C HIS A 251 9.78 -9.22 2.65
N ASN A 252 9.47 -7.99 2.26
CA ASN A 252 10.25 -7.19 1.34
C ASN A 252 10.82 -5.96 2.07
N LYS A 253 11.92 -5.44 1.54
CA LYS A 253 12.61 -4.28 2.10
C LYS A 253 12.85 -3.24 1.01
N ALA A 254 12.91 -1.98 1.39
CA ALA A 254 13.29 -0.91 0.49
C ALA A 254 14.13 0.16 1.19
N ASP A 255 14.91 0.89 0.39
CA ASP A 255 15.55 2.12 0.81
C ASP A 255 15.26 3.27 -0.18
N TYR A 256 15.38 4.49 0.31
CA TYR A 256 14.90 5.69 -0.38
C TYR A 256 15.96 6.79 -0.41
N SER A 257 16.14 7.40 -1.58
CA SER A 257 16.85 8.65 -1.76
C SER A 257 15.89 9.74 -2.23
N TYR A 258 16.07 10.96 -1.72
CA TYR A 258 15.28 12.13 -2.11
C TYR A 258 16.16 13.23 -2.71
N SER A 259 17.36 12.88 -3.14
CA SER A 259 18.33 13.84 -3.71
C SER A 259 18.19 14.06 -5.23
N GLY A 260 17.25 13.38 -5.87
CA GLY A 260 16.96 13.55 -7.29
C GLY A 260 17.70 12.61 -8.23
N GLY A 261 18.42 11.61 -7.71
CA GLY A 261 19.18 10.65 -8.51
C GLY A 261 20.35 11.27 -9.31
N PRO A 262 21.18 10.46 -9.93
CA PRO A 262 22.25 10.96 -10.82
C PRO A 262 21.69 11.58 -12.07
#